data_8b006498935adb22dbee84bca9bf81eb
#
_entry.id   8b006498935adb22dbee84bca9bf81eb
#
_cell.length_a   1.000
_cell.length_b   1.000
_cell.length_c   1.000
_cell.angle_alpha   90.00
_cell.angle_beta   90.00
_cell.angle_gamma   90.00
#
_symmetry.space_group_name_H-M   'P 1'
#
loop_
_entity.id
_entity.type
_entity.pdbx_description
1 polymer ?
#
loop_
_entity_poly.entity_id
_entity_poly.type
_entity_poly.pdbx_seq_one_letter_code
_entity_poly.pdbx_strand_id
1 'polypeptide(L)'
;MADNGAACVIWNRSKVLGIEEEMRKYPQLDLPVRHHFSQGVYARELFIPKGTLLTGQIHKYEQLNIMSKGELSVLVDGEWKRCRAPFTIVSPPGTKRIAYAHEDTVWTTIHGTDERDLVKIEAHYIAHDEAEYLAFTKQLEGAPLPCLG
;
A
#
# COMPACT_ATOMS: atom_id res chain seq x y z
N MET A 1 -5.90 -7.37 26.18
CA MET A 1 -4.64 -7.43 25.42
C MET A 1 -4.63 -6.29 24.43
N ALA A 2 -3.71 -5.37 24.55
CA ALA A 2 -3.60 -4.26 23.63
C ALA A 2 -3.30 -4.78 22.23
N ASP A 3 -3.98 -4.20 21.25
CA ASP A 3 -3.79 -4.48 19.83
C ASP A 3 -2.37 -4.04 19.38
N ASN A 4 -1.42 -4.92 19.57
CA ASN A 4 -0.03 -4.69 19.16
C ASN A 4 0.11 -4.51 17.62
N GLY A 5 -0.89 -4.93 16.86
CA GLY A 5 -0.90 -4.80 15.41
C GLY A 5 -1.08 -3.36 14.94
N ALA A 6 -2.01 -2.62 15.52
CA ALA A 6 -2.28 -1.22 15.15
C ALA A 6 -1.11 -0.30 15.52
N ALA A 7 -0.52 -0.50 16.70
CA ALA A 7 0.65 0.26 17.15
C ALA A 7 1.87 0.03 16.26
N CYS A 8 2.08 -1.22 15.81
CA CYS A 8 3.16 -1.59 14.91
C CYS A 8 3.01 -0.97 13.52
N VAL A 9 1.79 -0.95 12.97
CA VAL A 9 1.49 -0.32 11.67
C VAL A 9 1.74 1.19 11.73
N ILE A 10 1.33 1.86 12.81
CA ILE A 10 1.54 3.30 13.00
C ILE A 10 3.04 3.63 13.08
N TRP A 11 3.80 2.85 13.84
CA TRP A 11 5.25 3.06 13.97
C TRP A 11 5.98 2.92 12.65
N ASN A 12 5.68 1.89 11.87
CA ASN A 12 6.26 1.69 10.54
C ASN A 12 5.90 2.80 9.56
N ARG A 13 4.63 3.23 9.55
CA ARG A 13 4.17 4.29 8.67
C ARG A 13 4.88 5.62 8.93
N SER A 14 4.99 6.05 10.18
CA SER A 14 5.70 7.29 10.56
C SER A 14 7.17 7.25 10.13
N LYS A 15 7.83 6.12 10.32
CA LYS A 15 9.24 5.94 9.91
C LYS A 15 9.41 5.97 8.40
N VAL A 16 8.52 5.31 7.67
CA VAL A 16 8.53 5.31 6.20
C VAL A 16 8.28 6.70 5.64
N LEU A 17 7.37 7.47 6.24
CA LEU A 17 7.11 8.86 5.85
C LEU A 17 8.35 9.75 5.99
N GLY A 18 9.12 9.59 7.08
CA GLY A 18 10.38 10.30 7.27
C GLY A 18 11.43 9.94 6.21
N ILE A 19 11.54 8.66 5.86
CA ILE A 19 12.45 8.21 4.79
C ILE A 19 11.99 8.75 3.42
N GLU A 20 10.70 8.74 3.15
CA GLU A 20 10.13 9.27 1.89
C GLU A 20 10.43 10.75 1.71
N GLU A 21 10.39 11.54 2.77
CA GLU A 21 10.75 12.96 2.74
C GLU A 21 12.20 13.18 2.29
N GLU A 22 13.14 12.34 2.77
CA GLU A 22 14.51 12.36 2.29
C GLU A 22 14.62 11.89 0.83
N MET A 23 13.90 10.85 0.44
CA MET A 23 13.90 10.33 -0.94
C MET A 23 13.41 11.37 -1.95
N ARG A 24 12.47 12.24 -1.59
CA ARG A 24 11.95 13.31 -2.45
C ARG A 24 12.98 14.35 -2.87
N LYS A 25 14.11 14.44 -2.16
CA LYS A 25 15.23 15.32 -2.51
C LYS A 25 16.06 14.83 -3.70
N TYR A 26 15.84 13.58 -4.12
CA TYR A 26 16.54 12.92 -5.22
C TYR A 26 15.63 12.82 -6.47
N PRO A 27 16.21 12.61 -7.67
CA PRO A 27 15.42 12.39 -8.87
C PRO A 27 14.41 11.26 -8.71
N GLN A 28 13.16 11.51 -9.09
CA GLN A 28 12.08 10.55 -8.99
C GLN A 28 11.97 9.72 -10.27
N LEU A 29 11.72 8.41 -10.12
CA LEU A 29 11.43 7.51 -11.24
C LEU A 29 9.93 7.43 -11.48
N ASP A 30 9.54 7.51 -12.74
CA ASP A 30 8.18 7.17 -13.16
C ASP A 30 8.11 5.68 -13.46
N LEU A 31 7.43 4.93 -12.59
CA LEU A 31 7.32 3.49 -12.70
C LEU A 31 6.16 3.09 -13.61
N PRO A 32 6.37 2.19 -14.58
CA PRO A 32 5.28 1.71 -15.44
C PRO A 32 4.16 1.04 -14.65
N VAL A 33 2.92 1.43 -14.92
CA VAL A 33 1.71 0.87 -14.31
C VAL A 33 0.77 0.37 -15.41
N ARG A 34 0.22 -0.82 -15.21
CA ARG A 34 -0.90 -1.34 -16.01
C ARG A 34 -2.15 -1.44 -15.14
N HIS A 35 -3.27 -1.07 -15.72
CA HIS A 35 -4.57 -1.12 -15.08
C HIS A 35 -5.42 -2.22 -15.70
N HIS A 36 -5.95 -3.10 -14.85
CA HIS A 36 -6.79 -4.21 -15.28
C HIS A 36 -8.16 -4.09 -14.60
N PHE A 37 -9.21 -4.11 -15.40
CA PHE A 37 -10.57 -4.00 -14.92
C PHE A 37 -11.38 -5.23 -15.32
N SER A 38 -12.06 -5.82 -14.36
CA SER A 38 -13.11 -6.81 -14.61
C SER A 38 -14.29 -6.52 -13.69
N GLN A 39 -15.38 -7.26 -13.86
CA GLN A 39 -16.57 -7.07 -13.02
C GLN A 39 -16.23 -7.28 -11.54
N GLY A 40 -16.45 -6.27 -10.71
CA GLY A 40 -16.20 -6.30 -9.27
C GLY A 40 -14.74 -6.21 -8.86
N VAL A 41 -13.79 -6.08 -9.81
CA VAL A 41 -12.35 -6.12 -9.51
C VAL A 41 -11.57 -5.11 -10.34
N TYR A 42 -10.69 -4.39 -9.67
CA TYR A 42 -9.63 -3.59 -10.26
C TYR A 42 -8.27 -4.09 -9.78
N ALA A 43 -7.34 -4.32 -10.68
CA ALA A 43 -5.96 -4.67 -10.37
C ALA A 43 -4.99 -3.64 -10.94
N ARG A 44 -4.13 -3.11 -10.06
CA ARG A 44 -3.04 -2.19 -10.41
C ARG A 44 -1.74 -2.95 -10.41
N GLU A 45 -1.21 -3.21 -11.58
CA GLU A 45 0.06 -3.91 -11.79
C GLU A 45 1.18 -2.90 -11.97
N LEU A 46 2.15 -2.94 -11.06
CA LEU A 46 3.32 -2.07 -11.03
C LEU A 46 4.56 -2.85 -11.45
N PHE A 47 5.30 -2.32 -12.41
CA PHE A 47 6.63 -2.80 -12.76
C PHE A 47 7.70 -2.02 -12.02
N ILE A 48 8.58 -2.73 -11.30
CA ILE A 48 9.64 -2.15 -10.47
C ILE A 48 10.97 -2.66 -10.99
N PRO A 49 11.78 -1.81 -11.66
CA PRO A 49 13.10 -2.22 -12.14
C PRO A 49 14.05 -2.61 -11.00
N LYS A 50 14.92 -3.54 -11.27
CA LYS A 50 16.03 -3.91 -10.36
C LYS A 50 16.79 -2.67 -9.89
N GLY A 51 17.12 -2.63 -8.61
CA GLY A 51 17.86 -1.53 -7.98
C GLY A 51 17.00 -0.35 -7.55
N THR A 52 15.68 -0.43 -7.71
CA THR A 52 14.75 0.65 -7.31
C THR A 52 14.46 0.57 -5.82
N LEU A 53 14.63 1.69 -5.14
CA LEU A 53 14.07 1.93 -3.80
C LEU A 53 12.76 2.72 -3.96
N LEU A 54 11.67 2.25 -3.39
CA LEU A 54 10.37 2.88 -3.50
C LEU A 54 9.59 2.86 -2.20
N THR A 55 8.69 3.84 -2.04
CA THR A 55 7.68 3.84 -0.99
C THR A 55 6.30 3.62 -1.60
N GLY A 56 5.45 2.85 -0.90
CA GLY A 56 4.04 2.71 -1.24
C GLY A 56 3.21 3.88 -0.74
N GLN A 57 1.97 3.96 -1.20
CA GLN A 57 0.96 4.89 -0.69
C GLN A 57 0.33 4.34 0.61
N ILE A 58 -0.36 5.20 1.35
CA ILE A 58 -1.15 4.77 2.51
C ILE A 58 -2.50 4.27 2.00
N HIS A 59 -2.80 3.01 2.22
CA HIS A 59 -4.08 2.43 1.85
C HIS A 59 -5.10 2.56 2.99
N LYS A 60 -6.28 3.09 2.68
CA LYS A 60 -7.36 3.28 3.65
C LYS A 60 -7.99 1.97 4.11
N TYR A 61 -7.97 0.96 3.25
CA TYR A 61 -8.59 -0.34 3.47
C TYR A 61 -7.59 -1.49 3.38
N GLU A 62 -7.99 -2.65 3.87
CA GLU A 62 -7.29 -3.90 3.62
C GLU A 62 -7.17 -4.17 2.12
N GLN A 63 -6.06 -4.71 1.69
CA GLN A 63 -5.80 -4.97 0.27
C GLN A 63 -5.04 -6.26 0.04
N LEU A 64 -5.36 -6.93 -1.04
CA LEU A 64 -4.66 -8.10 -1.55
C LEU A 64 -3.53 -7.66 -2.50
N ASN A 65 -2.33 -8.18 -2.26
CA ASN A 65 -1.17 -7.93 -3.11
C ASN A 65 -0.55 -9.25 -3.57
N ILE A 66 -0.17 -9.28 -4.83
CA ILE A 66 0.49 -10.43 -5.46
C ILE A 66 1.78 -9.98 -6.13
N MET A 67 2.89 -10.58 -5.76
CA MET A 67 4.15 -10.47 -6.49
C MET A 67 4.28 -11.69 -7.39
N SER A 68 4.11 -11.48 -8.69
CA SER A 68 4.14 -12.55 -9.70
C SER A 68 5.53 -12.81 -10.27
N LYS A 69 6.43 -11.83 -10.15
CA LYS A 69 7.81 -11.90 -10.62
C LYS A 69 8.73 -11.10 -9.70
N GLY A 70 9.96 -11.54 -9.56
CA GLY A 70 11.04 -10.79 -8.94
C GLY A 70 11.27 -11.07 -7.47
N GLU A 71 11.99 -10.15 -6.84
CA GLU A 71 12.42 -10.25 -5.44
C GLU A 71 12.55 -8.86 -4.82
N LEU A 72 11.91 -8.66 -3.68
CA LEU A 72 11.95 -7.42 -2.89
C LEU A 72 12.48 -7.66 -1.48
N SER A 73 13.20 -6.69 -0.94
CA SER A 73 13.29 -6.49 0.50
C SER A 73 12.30 -5.42 0.93
N VAL A 74 11.52 -5.71 1.96
CA VAL A 74 10.50 -4.81 2.51
C VAL A 74 10.82 -4.55 3.97
N LEU A 75 10.75 -3.28 4.39
CA LEU A 75 10.94 -2.92 5.79
C LEU A 75 9.65 -3.23 6.57
N VAL A 76 9.77 -4.17 7.53
CA VAL A 76 8.67 -4.59 8.41
C VAL A 76 9.19 -4.59 9.84
N ASP A 77 8.55 -3.83 10.72
CA ASP A 77 8.90 -3.74 12.15
C ASP A 77 10.37 -3.36 12.41
N GLY A 78 10.93 -2.49 11.56
CA GLY A 78 12.30 -2.05 11.66
C GLY A 78 13.34 -3.03 11.08
N GLU A 79 12.93 -4.15 10.55
CA GLU A 79 13.77 -5.16 9.91
C GLU A 79 13.47 -5.29 8.42
N TRP A 80 14.52 -5.48 7.63
CA TRP A 80 14.38 -5.80 6.22
C TRP A 80 14.07 -7.29 6.04
N LYS A 81 12.86 -7.56 5.53
CA LYS A 81 12.42 -8.93 5.17
C LYS A 81 12.46 -9.09 3.67
N ARG A 82 13.14 -10.14 3.22
CA ARG A 82 13.29 -10.49 1.81
C ARG A 82 12.21 -11.47 1.38
N CYS A 83 11.50 -11.17 0.30
CA CYS A 83 10.48 -12.03 -0.27
C CYS A 83 10.71 -12.19 -1.77
N ARG A 84 10.46 -13.38 -2.28
CA ARG A 84 10.62 -13.77 -3.68
C ARG A 84 9.30 -14.26 -4.26
N ALA A 85 9.06 -13.93 -5.52
CA ALA A 85 7.90 -14.44 -6.25
C ALA A 85 7.95 -15.98 -6.43
N PRO A 86 6.80 -16.69 -6.44
CA PRO A 86 5.46 -16.12 -6.23
C PRO A 86 5.19 -15.81 -4.74
N PHE A 87 4.58 -14.66 -4.48
CA PHE A 87 4.29 -14.20 -3.12
C PHE A 87 2.96 -13.45 -3.07
N THR A 88 2.11 -13.80 -2.11
CA THR A 88 0.80 -13.18 -1.93
C THR A 88 0.65 -12.75 -0.48
N ILE A 89 0.17 -11.53 -0.26
CA ILE A 89 -0.05 -10.99 1.07
C ILE A 89 -1.31 -10.13 1.12
N VAL A 90 -2.06 -10.27 2.22
CA VAL A 90 -3.11 -9.32 2.59
C VAL A 90 -2.51 -8.27 3.52
N SER A 91 -2.62 -7.02 3.15
CA SER A 91 -2.09 -5.90 3.91
C SER A 91 -3.20 -5.21 4.69
N PRO A 92 -3.03 -4.96 6.00
CA PRO A 92 -4.04 -4.29 6.82
C PRO A 92 -4.20 -2.82 6.43
N PRO A 93 -5.34 -2.18 6.79
CA PRO A 93 -5.55 -0.75 6.61
C PRO A 93 -4.43 0.08 7.23
N GLY A 94 -4.08 1.20 6.60
CA GLY A 94 -3.04 2.11 7.07
C GLY A 94 -1.62 1.67 6.76
N THR A 95 -1.45 0.56 6.05
CA THR A 95 -0.12 0.08 5.65
C THR A 95 0.54 1.05 4.68
N LYS A 96 1.77 1.45 5.01
CA LYS A 96 2.71 2.14 4.13
C LYS A 96 4.06 1.46 4.24
N ARG A 97 4.63 1.05 3.12
CA ARG A 97 5.89 0.30 3.08
C ARG A 97 6.97 1.02 2.29
N ILE A 98 8.21 0.71 2.62
CA ILE A 98 9.37 0.96 1.79
C ILE A 98 9.92 -0.39 1.32
N ALA A 99 10.29 -0.47 0.04
CA ALA A 99 10.83 -1.67 -0.56
C ALA A 99 12.03 -1.37 -1.45
N TYR A 100 12.92 -2.35 -1.55
CA TYR A 100 14.06 -2.35 -2.47
C TYR A 100 13.97 -3.55 -3.40
N ALA A 101 14.07 -3.32 -4.72
CA ALA A 101 13.99 -4.37 -5.73
C ALA A 101 15.37 -4.97 -6.02
N HIS A 102 15.54 -6.25 -5.71
CA HIS A 102 16.76 -7.02 -6.03
C HIS A 102 16.79 -7.53 -7.47
N GLU A 103 15.60 -7.69 -8.06
CA GLU A 103 15.36 -8.09 -9.44
C GLU A 103 14.22 -7.27 -10.02
N ASP A 104 14.06 -7.29 -11.35
CA ASP A 104 12.87 -6.74 -11.99
C ASP A 104 11.63 -7.41 -11.42
N THR A 105 10.75 -6.63 -10.81
CA THR A 105 9.64 -7.12 -10.01
C THR A 105 8.31 -6.66 -10.59
N VAL A 106 7.32 -7.54 -10.56
CA VAL A 106 5.92 -7.24 -10.86
C VAL A 106 5.10 -7.39 -9.59
N TRP A 107 4.52 -6.28 -9.16
CA TRP A 107 3.67 -6.18 -7.96
C TRP A 107 2.27 -5.73 -8.36
N THR A 108 1.27 -6.53 -8.03
CA THR A 108 -0.13 -6.25 -8.34
C THR A 108 -0.94 -6.04 -7.06
N THR A 109 -1.58 -4.89 -6.94
CA THR A 109 -2.53 -4.59 -5.86
C THR A 109 -3.95 -4.73 -6.40
N ILE A 110 -4.79 -5.49 -5.68
CA ILE A 110 -6.14 -5.85 -6.11
C ILE A 110 -7.16 -5.17 -5.19
N HIS A 111 -8.13 -4.49 -5.80
CA HIS A 111 -9.24 -3.82 -5.13
C HIS A 111 -10.57 -4.38 -5.62
N GLY A 112 -11.51 -4.61 -4.69
CA GLY A 112 -12.89 -5.00 -5.00
C GLY A 112 -13.71 -3.76 -5.33
N THR A 113 -13.94 -3.50 -6.61
CA THR A 113 -14.75 -2.36 -7.07
C THR A 113 -15.21 -2.55 -8.51
N ASP A 114 -16.36 -2.00 -8.85
CA ASP A 114 -16.83 -1.83 -10.23
C ASP A 114 -16.47 -0.46 -10.82
N GLU A 115 -15.89 0.44 -10.01
CA GLU A 115 -15.43 1.75 -10.47
C GLU A 115 -14.30 1.59 -11.49
N ARG A 116 -14.32 2.38 -12.55
CA ARG A 116 -13.31 2.37 -13.63
C ARG A 116 -12.59 3.71 -13.78
N ASP A 117 -13.07 4.75 -13.12
CA ASP A 117 -12.40 6.04 -13.05
C ASP A 117 -11.25 5.98 -12.04
N LEU A 118 -10.03 6.07 -12.53
CA LEU A 118 -8.82 5.97 -11.69
C LEU A 118 -8.73 7.05 -10.61
N VAL A 119 -9.22 8.25 -10.88
CA VAL A 119 -9.25 9.34 -9.90
C VAL A 119 -10.19 9.00 -8.74
N LYS A 120 -11.36 8.43 -9.03
CA LYS A 120 -12.30 8.00 -8.01
C LYS A 120 -11.80 6.81 -7.22
N ILE A 121 -11.15 5.85 -7.88
CA ILE A 121 -10.53 4.69 -7.22
C ILE A 121 -9.45 5.17 -6.26
N GLU A 122 -8.55 6.05 -6.70
CA GLU A 122 -7.48 6.59 -5.86
C GLU A 122 -8.06 7.36 -4.66
N ALA A 123 -9.01 8.24 -4.87
CA ALA A 123 -9.66 8.98 -3.79
C ALA A 123 -10.33 8.07 -2.74
N HIS A 124 -10.87 6.94 -3.17
CA HIS A 124 -11.53 5.99 -2.28
C HIS A 124 -10.53 5.17 -1.45
N TYR A 125 -9.46 4.66 -2.08
CA TYR A 125 -8.56 3.68 -1.45
C TYR A 125 -7.30 4.29 -0.83
N ILE A 126 -6.87 5.47 -1.26
CA ILE A 126 -5.57 6.05 -0.93
C ILE A 126 -5.74 7.30 -0.05
N ALA A 127 -4.92 7.39 0.99
CA ALA A 127 -4.65 8.61 1.71
C ALA A 127 -3.29 9.17 1.26
N HIS A 128 -3.26 10.44 0.87
CA HIS A 128 -2.04 11.07 0.35
C HIS A 128 -1.05 11.41 1.45
N ASP A 129 -1.54 11.60 2.67
CA ASP A 129 -0.72 11.86 3.85
C ASP A 129 -1.32 11.27 5.12
N GLU A 130 -0.59 11.40 6.23
CA GLU A 130 -1.01 10.92 7.55
C GLU A 130 -2.28 11.62 8.05
N ALA A 131 -2.40 12.93 7.80
CA ALA A 131 -3.54 13.71 8.26
C ALA A 131 -4.84 13.26 7.58
N GLU A 132 -4.79 12.97 6.27
CA GLU A 132 -5.92 12.43 5.52
C GLU A 132 -6.32 11.04 6.04
N TYR A 133 -5.34 10.18 6.31
CA TYR A 133 -5.62 8.85 6.86
C TYR A 133 -6.27 8.92 8.25
N LEU A 134 -5.75 9.77 9.14
CA LEU A 134 -6.32 9.94 10.48
C LEU A 134 -7.72 10.56 10.45
N ALA A 135 -7.99 11.49 9.53
CA ALA A 135 -9.33 12.04 9.32
C ALA A 135 -10.31 10.94 8.86
N PHE A 136 -9.88 10.08 7.96
CA PHE A 136 -10.68 8.93 7.49
C PHE A 136 -11.00 7.97 8.63
N THR A 137 -10.03 7.60 9.47
CA THR A 137 -10.26 6.68 10.60
C THR A 137 -11.23 7.27 11.63
N LYS A 138 -11.17 8.58 11.89
CA LYS A 138 -12.13 9.26 12.76
C LYS A 138 -13.56 9.25 12.22
N GLN A 139 -13.73 9.36 10.90
CA GLN A 139 -15.04 9.24 10.28
C GLN A 139 -15.64 7.84 10.47
N LEU A 140 -14.83 6.79 10.41
CA LEU A 140 -15.26 5.41 10.66
C LEU A 140 -15.69 5.21 12.11
N GLU A 141 -14.95 5.76 13.07
CA GLU A 141 -15.28 5.67 14.52
C GLU A 141 -16.58 6.41 14.86
N GLY A 142 -16.88 7.52 14.17
CA GLY A 142 -18.10 8.31 14.34
C GLY A 142 -19.30 7.81 13.55
N ALA A 143 -19.15 6.81 12.68
CA ALA A 143 -20.25 6.26 11.92
C ALA A 143 -21.21 5.49 12.85
N PRO A 144 -22.57 5.72 12.74
CA PRO A 144 -23.50 4.93 13.51
C PRO A 144 -23.40 3.47 13.11
N LEU A 145 -23.33 2.59 14.11
CA LEU A 145 -23.40 1.15 13.86
C LEU A 145 -24.63 0.83 13.06
N PRO A 146 -24.53 0.02 11.97
CA PRO A 146 -25.72 -0.40 11.25
C PRO A 146 -26.63 -1.12 12.23
N CYS A 147 -27.87 -0.61 12.34
CA CYS A 147 -28.88 -1.33 13.09
C CYS A 147 -29.11 -2.68 12.39
N LEU A 148 -28.63 -3.74 13.00
CA LEU A 148 -29.03 -5.10 12.65
C LEU A 148 -30.49 -5.26 13.12
N GLY A 149 -31.41 -4.98 12.20
CA GLY A 149 -32.82 -5.28 12.37
C GLY A 149 -33.12 -6.67 11.84
#